data_8eb3492fc903a3e687796d5930e32d34
#
_entry.id   8eb3492fc903a3e687796d5930e32d34
#
_cell.length_a   1.000
_cell.length_b   1.000
_cell.length_c   1.000
_cell.angle_alpha   90.00
_cell.angle_beta   90.00
_cell.angle_gamma   90.00
#
_symmetry.space_group_name_H-M   'P 1'
#
loop_
_entity.id
_entity.type
_entity.pdbx_description
1 polymer ?
#
loop_
_entity_poly.entity_id
_entity_poly.type
_entity_poly.pdbx_seq_one_letter_code
_entity_poly.pdbx_strand_id
1 'polypeptide(L)'
;MDFKEIEERSLKIRAKYHELEKQYHGSEWTVEEDALAFLTDAGLVGRLTMSQQGRWPKADENNAELKHKLGENIWWLIVLANRMDINIEEALEGFLSKTEKLL
;
A
#
# COMPACT_ATOMS: atom_id res chain seq x y z
N MET A 1 -10.60 -9.57 -11.11
CA MET A 1 -9.42 -9.98 -10.28
C MET A 1 -9.92 -10.36 -8.90
N ASP A 2 -9.64 -11.57 -8.43
CA ASP A 2 -9.95 -11.93 -7.05
C ASP A 2 -8.80 -11.52 -6.11
N PHE A 3 -9.02 -11.65 -4.82
CA PHE A 3 -8.04 -11.20 -3.82
C PHE A 3 -6.74 -12.01 -3.88
N LYS A 4 -6.84 -13.31 -4.14
CA LYS A 4 -5.67 -14.17 -4.26
C LYS A 4 -4.76 -13.74 -5.42
N GLU A 5 -5.34 -13.41 -6.56
CA GLU A 5 -4.59 -12.90 -7.71
C GLU A 5 -3.93 -11.57 -7.39
N ILE A 6 -4.63 -10.68 -6.67
CA ILE A 6 -4.08 -9.40 -6.23
C ILE A 6 -2.85 -9.63 -5.35
N GLU A 7 -2.95 -10.56 -4.38
CA GLU A 7 -1.81 -10.89 -3.51
C GLU A 7 -0.63 -11.43 -4.31
N GLU A 8 -0.87 -12.38 -5.21
CA GLU A 8 0.19 -12.99 -6.02
C GLU A 8 0.93 -11.96 -6.87
N ARG A 9 0.19 -11.06 -7.51
CA ARG A 9 0.77 -9.98 -8.31
C ARG A 9 1.55 -8.99 -7.45
N SER A 10 1.02 -8.67 -6.28
CA SER A 10 1.65 -7.75 -5.33
C SER A 10 3.00 -8.29 -4.85
N LEU A 11 3.05 -9.57 -4.51
CA LEU A 11 4.28 -10.19 -4.01
C LEU A 11 5.35 -10.34 -5.09
N LYS A 12 4.95 -10.56 -6.35
CA LYS A 12 5.88 -10.57 -7.48
C LYS A 12 6.56 -9.21 -7.65
N ILE A 13 5.78 -8.14 -7.55
CA ILE A 13 6.32 -6.77 -7.64
C ILE A 13 7.30 -6.54 -6.49
N ARG A 14 6.94 -6.92 -5.26
CA ARG A 14 7.82 -6.73 -4.11
C ARG A 14 9.13 -7.50 -4.26
N ALA A 15 9.07 -8.72 -4.79
CA ALA A 15 10.27 -9.51 -5.05
C ALA A 15 11.23 -8.79 -6.02
N LYS A 16 10.68 -8.14 -7.05
CA LYS A 16 11.49 -7.33 -7.99
C LYS A 16 12.15 -6.15 -7.29
N TYR A 17 11.44 -5.46 -6.41
CA TYR A 17 12.02 -4.36 -5.65
C TYR A 17 13.12 -4.86 -4.71
N HIS A 18 12.97 -6.02 -4.10
CA HIS A 18 14.02 -6.61 -3.27
C HIS A 18 15.30 -6.86 -4.09
N GLU A 19 15.17 -7.34 -5.32
CA GLU A 19 16.32 -7.51 -6.22
C GLU A 19 17.02 -6.18 -6.49
N LEU A 20 16.25 -5.12 -6.75
CA LEU A 20 16.78 -3.79 -6.99
C LEU A 20 17.46 -3.21 -5.75
N GLU A 21 16.87 -3.44 -4.58
CA GLU A 21 17.46 -3.00 -3.30
C GLU A 21 18.81 -3.64 -3.06
N LYS A 22 18.93 -4.95 -3.29
CA LYS A 22 20.20 -5.65 -3.20
C LYS A 22 21.22 -5.11 -4.18
N GLN A 23 20.80 -4.84 -5.39
CA GLN A 23 21.68 -4.34 -6.46
C GLN A 23 22.23 -2.95 -6.14
N TYR A 24 21.37 -2.04 -5.65
CA TYR A 24 21.75 -0.63 -5.45
C TYR A 24 22.20 -0.30 -4.03
N HIS A 25 21.76 -1.06 -3.03
CA HIS A 25 22.04 -0.77 -1.61
C HIS A 25 22.71 -1.93 -0.88
N GLY A 26 22.90 -3.07 -1.54
CA GLY A 26 23.59 -4.23 -0.95
C GLY A 26 22.73 -5.08 -0.04
N SER A 27 21.50 -4.69 0.26
CA SER A 27 20.59 -5.44 1.13
C SER A 27 19.14 -5.12 0.82
N GLU A 28 18.25 -6.03 1.18
CA GLU A 28 16.81 -5.77 1.11
C GLU A 28 16.39 -4.83 2.23
N TRP A 29 15.34 -4.06 1.97
CA TRP A 29 14.71 -3.27 3.01
C TRP A 29 14.12 -4.18 4.08
N THR A 30 14.22 -3.75 5.32
CA THR A 30 13.61 -4.44 6.46
C THR A 30 12.10 -4.22 6.48
N VAL A 31 11.40 -4.98 7.31
CA VAL A 31 9.95 -4.80 7.51
C VAL A 31 9.67 -3.40 8.04
N GLU A 32 10.50 -2.90 8.94
CA GLU A 32 10.35 -1.55 9.50
C GLU A 32 10.52 -0.47 8.43
N GLU A 33 11.46 -0.66 7.51
CA GLU A 33 11.64 0.27 6.38
C GLU A 33 10.43 0.24 5.44
N ASP A 34 9.86 -0.93 5.20
CA ASP A 34 8.62 -1.04 4.42
C ASP A 34 7.47 -0.30 5.11
N ALA A 35 7.38 -0.39 6.43
CA ALA A 35 6.34 0.31 7.19
C ALA A 35 6.51 1.82 7.09
N LEU A 36 7.75 2.32 7.13
CA LEU A 36 8.04 3.75 6.95
C LEU A 36 7.70 4.22 5.53
N ALA A 37 7.99 3.40 4.52
CA ALA A 37 7.63 3.72 3.15
C ALA A 37 6.11 3.80 2.98
N PHE A 38 5.38 2.87 3.58
CA PHE A 38 3.92 2.91 3.59
C PHE A 38 3.41 4.19 4.25
N LEU A 39 3.96 4.56 5.40
CA LEU A 39 3.54 5.77 6.11
C LEU A 39 3.76 7.03 5.26
N THR A 40 4.89 7.11 4.55
CA THR A 40 5.18 8.20 3.64
C THR A 40 4.15 8.27 2.51
N ASP A 41 3.84 7.13 1.89
CA ASP A 41 2.88 7.08 0.79
C ASP A 41 1.45 7.35 1.27
N ALA A 42 1.10 6.96 2.49
CA ALA A 42 -0.18 7.31 3.10
C ALA A 42 -0.29 8.83 3.28
N GLY A 43 0.79 9.47 3.71
CA GLY A 43 0.86 10.92 3.81
C GLY A 43 0.64 11.62 2.48
N LEU A 44 1.20 11.06 1.40
CA LEU A 44 1.00 11.59 0.05
C LEU A 44 -0.45 11.47 -0.40
N VAL A 45 -1.15 10.40 -0.04
CA VAL A 45 -2.60 10.31 -0.29
C VAL A 45 -3.32 11.49 0.36
N GLY A 46 -2.96 11.82 1.61
CA GLY A 46 -3.53 12.98 2.30
C GLY A 46 -3.30 14.28 1.54
N ARG A 47 -2.07 14.52 1.11
CA ARG A 47 -1.72 15.73 0.36
C ARG A 47 -2.46 15.81 -0.97
N LEU A 48 -2.50 14.71 -1.70
CA LEU A 48 -3.17 14.65 -3.01
C LEU A 48 -4.69 14.80 -2.87
N THR A 49 -5.26 14.29 -1.78
CA THR A 49 -6.68 14.48 -1.48
C THR A 49 -6.99 15.96 -1.23
N MET A 50 -6.11 16.68 -0.50
CA MET A 50 -6.27 18.12 -0.30
C MET A 50 -6.28 18.86 -1.64
N SER A 51 -5.39 18.46 -2.56
CA SER A 51 -5.37 19.05 -3.91
C SER A 51 -6.65 18.78 -4.66
N GLN A 52 -7.13 17.55 -4.61
CA GLN A 52 -8.36 17.14 -5.29
C GLN A 52 -9.57 17.92 -4.76
N GLN A 53 -9.57 18.22 -3.46
CA GLN A 53 -10.66 18.98 -2.81
C GLN A 53 -10.47 20.49 -2.88
N GLY A 54 -9.48 20.96 -3.62
CA GLY A 54 -9.27 22.40 -3.83
C GLY A 54 -8.60 23.14 -2.66
N ARG A 55 -8.02 22.40 -1.71
CA ARG A 55 -7.33 22.98 -0.53
C ARG A 55 -5.83 23.12 -0.70
N TRP A 56 -5.30 22.70 -1.84
CA TRP A 56 -3.89 22.77 -2.19
C TRP A 56 -3.77 22.87 -3.71
N PRO A 57 -2.74 23.53 -4.23
CA PRO A 57 -2.58 23.63 -5.68
C PRO A 57 -2.60 22.26 -6.34
N LYS A 58 -3.40 22.15 -7.40
CA LYS A 58 -3.60 20.89 -8.11
C LYS A 58 -2.57 20.77 -9.23
N ALA A 59 -1.75 19.70 -9.17
CA ALA A 59 -0.73 19.45 -10.17
C ALA A 59 -1.25 18.58 -11.32
N ASP A 60 -2.36 17.88 -11.13
CA ASP A 60 -2.87 16.87 -12.04
C ASP A 60 -4.41 16.89 -12.06
N GLU A 61 -4.98 17.33 -13.18
CA GLU A 61 -6.44 17.45 -13.33
C GLU A 61 -7.17 16.10 -13.38
N ASN A 62 -6.48 15.04 -13.79
CA ASN A 62 -7.07 13.72 -13.95
C ASN A 62 -7.00 12.87 -12.67
N ASN A 63 -6.42 13.39 -11.60
CA ASN A 63 -6.19 12.64 -10.36
C ASN A 63 -5.35 11.38 -10.58
N ALA A 64 -4.52 11.33 -11.63
CA ALA A 64 -3.73 10.14 -11.96
C ALA A 64 -2.78 9.75 -10.84
N GLU A 65 -2.11 10.74 -10.24
CA GLU A 65 -1.20 10.50 -9.13
C GLU A 65 -1.93 10.01 -7.88
N LEU A 66 -3.09 10.61 -7.56
CA LEU A 66 -3.92 10.18 -6.44
C LEU A 66 -4.40 8.73 -6.62
N LYS A 67 -4.87 8.40 -7.82
CA LYS A 67 -5.28 7.02 -8.14
C LYS A 67 -4.14 6.04 -7.96
N HIS A 68 -2.96 6.40 -8.45
CA HIS A 68 -1.77 5.56 -8.32
C HIS A 68 -1.42 5.35 -6.84
N LYS A 69 -1.40 6.41 -6.04
CA LYS A 69 -1.06 6.32 -4.61
C LYS A 69 -2.10 5.54 -3.81
N LEU A 70 -3.38 5.65 -4.16
CA LEU A 70 -4.41 4.83 -3.51
C LEU A 70 -4.16 3.34 -3.76
N GLY A 71 -3.87 2.96 -5.00
CA GLY A 71 -3.53 1.58 -5.34
C GLY A 71 -2.25 1.12 -4.65
N GLU A 72 -1.21 1.96 -4.65
CA GLU A 72 0.07 1.65 -4.03
C GLU A 72 -0.08 1.44 -2.51
N ASN A 73 -0.94 2.19 -1.84
CA ASN A 73 -1.15 2.03 -0.41
C ASN A 73 -1.83 0.69 -0.07
N ILE A 74 -2.76 0.23 -0.91
CA ILE A 74 -3.33 -1.11 -0.76
C ILE A 74 -2.24 -2.17 -0.95
N TRP A 75 -1.38 -1.99 -1.94
CA TRP A 75 -0.25 -2.88 -2.19
C TRP A 75 0.70 -2.96 -1.00
N TRP A 76 1.03 -1.82 -0.37
CA TRP A 76 1.88 -1.80 0.81
C TRP A 76 1.29 -2.60 1.96
N LEU A 77 -0.02 -2.51 2.18
CA LEU A 77 -0.69 -3.27 3.25
C LEU A 77 -0.60 -4.77 2.99
N ILE A 78 -0.78 -5.19 1.75
CA ILE A 78 -0.63 -6.59 1.35
C ILE A 78 0.80 -7.09 1.60
N VAL A 79 1.78 -6.30 1.18
CA VAL A 79 3.20 -6.64 1.35
C VAL A 79 3.56 -6.74 2.83
N LEU A 80 3.16 -5.76 3.64
CA LEU A 80 3.45 -5.75 5.07
C LEU A 80 2.85 -6.95 5.78
N ALA A 81 1.59 -7.26 5.51
CA ALA A 81 0.93 -8.42 6.11
C ALA A 81 1.69 -9.70 5.78
N ASN A 82 2.06 -9.89 4.53
CA ASN A 82 2.81 -11.06 4.10
C ASN A 82 4.16 -11.17 4.82
N ARG A 83 4.88 -10.07 4.96
CA ARG A 83 6.19 -10.06 5.61
C ARG A 83 6.12 -10.35 7.10
N MET A 84 4.95 -10.12 7.72
CA MET A 84 4.71 -10.39 9.13
C MET A 84 3.93 -11.70 9.37
N ASP A 85 3.77 -12.51 8.32
CA ASP A 85 3.05 -13.80 8.39
C ASP A 85 1.58 -13.64 8.77
N ILE A 86 0.96 -12.55 8.32
CA ILE A 86 -0.46 -12.26 8.57
C ILE A 86 -1.22 -12.42 7.27
N ASN A 87 -2.35 -13.13 7.31
CA ASN A 87 -3.25 -13.25 6.18
C ASN A 87 -4.11 -11.98 6.11
N ILE A 88 -3.85 -11.14 5.10
CA ILE A 88 -4.52 -9.83 4.99
C ILE A 88 -6.02 -9.98 4.70
N GLU A 89 -6.42 -10.99 3.93
CA GLU A 89 -7.83 -11.23 3.63
C GLU A 89 -8.59 -11.59 4.90
N GLU A 90 -8.03 -12.48 5.73
CA GLU A 90 -8.63 -12.83 7.02
C GLU A 90 -8.66 -11.64 7.98
N ALA A 91 -7.61 -10.82 7.98
CA ALA A 91 -7.55 -9.62 8.83
C ALA A 91 -8.66 -8.64 8.45
N LEU A 92 -8.87 -8.44 7.15
CA LEU A 92 -9.94 -7.56 6.66
C LEU A 92 -11.31 -8.13 6.99
N GLU A 93 -11.53 -9.42 6.74
CA GLU A 93 -12.79 -10.10 7.06
C GLU A 93 -13.10 -10.01 8.56
N GLY A 94 -12.10 -10.23 9.40
CA GLY A 94 -12.25 -10.14 10.84
C GLY A 94 -12.66 -8.73 11.28
N PHE A 95 -12.03 -7.72 10.73
CA PHE A 95 -12.40 -6.32 11.00
C PHE A 95 -13.85 -6.03 10.59
N LEU A 96 -14.20 -6.41 9.35
CA LEU A 96 -15.53 -6.13 8.80
C LEU A 96 -16.62 -6.83 9.64
N SER A 97 -16.45 -8.12 9.90
CA SER A 97 -17.45 -8.90 10.64
C SER A 97 -17.64 -8.36 12.07
N LYS A 98 -16.55 -8.01 12.73
CA LYS A 98 -16.61 -7.47 14.10
C LYS A 98 -17.29 -6.10 14.13
N THR A 99 -16.92 -5.24 13.18
CA THR A 99 -17.43 -3.86 13.13
C THR A 99 -18.90 -3.81 12.73
N GLU A 100 -19.32 -4.65 11.78
CA GLU A 100 -20.72 -4.76 11.36
C GLU A 100 -21.62 -5.13 12.56
N LYS A 101 -21.14 -5.97 13.48
CA LYS A 101 -21.92 -6.34 14.66
C LYS A 101 -22.05 -5.21 15.69
N LEU A 102 -21.10 -4.25 15.67
CA LEU A 102 -21.14 -3.11 16.58
C LEU A 102 -22.01 -1.98 16.08
N LEU A 103 -22.28 -1.92 14.79
CA LEU A 103 -23.06 -0.87 14.15
C LEU A 103 -24.42 -1.35 13.72
#